data_1e6a500115e1aa91839191ca46c0f4f2
#
_entry.id   1e6a500115e1aa91839191ca46c0f4f2
#
_cell.length_a   1.000
_cell.length_b   1.000
_cell.length_c   1.000
_cell.angle_alpha   90.00
_cell.angle_beta   90.00
_cell.angle_gamma   90.00
#
_symmetry.space_group_name_H-M   'P 1'
#
loop_
_entity.id
_entity.type
_entity.pdbx_description
1 polymer ?
#
loop_
_entity_poly.entity_id
_entity_poly.type
_entity_poly.pdbx_seq_one_letter_code
_entity_poly.pdbx_strand_id
1 'polypeptide(L)'
;MRNSNWHQFFVCSVIGTTSFLPLLVLPAMVGVLVDEAGLSESFAGWAASVNFFGVSAVAFLMAFQMHRISLRQMAIITLAIALAADVISAYLAAPTAVFLLIRFITGSANGAAQIAALSAIARLDDAERGFGLLITLQFIIAALGCYILPVYSAELGATGMFLLFAACDLLALLLARHLPGRAIDKTAGTELGSERSILFSAVALLALLGYATFEAANTAQYTYLGRLGVALAFSDNAIGTVLMIASLAGIPGAFTIIVVGKRFGTIGPLMFGIGIAILGLVILITSGAFAWYLAAGICLGFSWAFCLPFIQSLLASLDRNGSALAAGAAAAAIGVAIGPGLAATVVEVGNYQPVFLIAIALMIVAITSFFVSIRKRHSTQVEVTL
;
A
#
# COMPACT_ATOMS: atom_id res chain seq x y z
N MET A 1 24.92 -25.35 5.81
CA MET A 1 24.70 -23.98 5.33
C MET A 1 23.21 -23.61 5.10
N ARG A 2 22.26 -24.52 5.29
CA ARG A 2 20.82 -24.34 5.00
C ARG A 2 20.00 -23.57 6.06
N ASN A 3 20.55 -23.36 7.27
CA ASN A 3 19.83 -22.69 8.38
C ASN A 3 20.02 -21.16 8.45
N SER A 4 20.95 -20.60 7.68
CA SER A 4 21.27 -19.15 7.74
C SER A 4 20.22 -18.25 7.04
N ASN A 5 19.55 -18.76 6.00
CA ASN A 5 18.64 -17.92 5.20
C ASN A 5 17.29 -17.66 5.88
N TRP A 6 16.74 -18.60 6.66
CA TRP A 6 15.47 -18.43 7.35
C TRP A 6 15.48 -17.28 8.37
N HIS A 7 16.58 -17.12 9.09
CA HIS A 7 16.74 -15.99 9.99
C HIS A 7 16.72 -14.65 9.25
N GLN A 8 17.39 -14.57 8.09
CA GLN A 8 17.41 -13.36 7.27
C GLN A 8 16.04 -13.07 6.65
N PHE A 9 15.34 -14.10 6.14
CA PHE A 9 13.96 -13.96 5.65
C PHE A 9 13.05 -13.39 6.74
N PHE A 10 13.11 -13.95 7.94
CA PHE A 10 12.31 -13.49 9.07
C PHE A 10 12.62 -12.04 9.44
N VAL A 11 13.89 -11.69 9.61
CA VAL A 11 14.33 -10.32 9.96
C VAL A 11 13.84 -9.32 8.91
N CYS A 12 14.07 -9.58 7.63
CA CYS A 12 13.65 -8.68 6.56
C CYS A 12 12.12 -8.57 6.49
N SER A 13 11.40 -9.68 6.69
CA SER A 13 9.93 -9.68 6.66
C SER A 13 9.34 -8.89 7.84
N VAL A 14 9.90 -9.00 9.04
CA VAL A 14 9.46 -8.20 10.19
C VAL A 14 9.70 -6.72 9.94
N ILE A 15 10.90 -6.33 9.49
CA ILE A 15 11.20 -4.92 9.20
C ILE A 15 10.28 -4.38 8.11
N GLY A 16 10.12 -5.10 7.00
CA GLY A 16 9.26 -4.67 5.90
C GLY A 16 7.78 -4.59 6.29
N THR A 17 7.29 -5.51 7.13
CA THR A 17 5.90 -5.49 7.62
C THR A 17 5.68 -4.33 8.58
N THR A 18 6.56 -4.13 9.56
CA THR A 18 6.48 -3.00 10.50
C THR A 18 6.48 -1.67 9.77
N SER A 19 7.39 -1.48 8.82
CA SER A 19 7.48 -0.24 8.03
C SER A 19 6.24 0.00 7.15
N PHE A 20 5.42 -1.02 6.90
CA PHE A 20 4.20 -0.91 6.10
C PHE A 20 2.92 -0.86 6.97
N LEU A 21 3.08 -0.96 8.30
CA LEU A 21 2.00 -1.09 9.27
C LEU A 21 0.91 -0.01 9.15
N PRO A 22 1.23 1.30 8.98
CA PRO A 22 0.19 2.33 8.85
C PRO A 22 -0.75 2.11 7.66
N LEU A 23 -0.28 1.53 6.56
CA LEU A 23 -1.14 1.17 5.42
C LEU A 23 -1.93 -0.11 5.69
N LEU A 24 -1.31 -1.09 6.32
CA LEU A 24 -1.96 -2.37 6.62
C LEU A 24 -3.20 -2.21 7.49
N VAL A 25 -3.16 -1.28 8.44
CA VAL A 25 -4.25 -1.03 9.40
C VAL A 25 -4.95 0.32 9.18
N LEU A 26 -4.81 0.90 7.99
CA LEU A 26 -5.28 2.25 7.67
C LEU A 26 -6.71 2.55 8.09
N PRO A 27 -7.74 1.73 7.78
CA PRO A 27 -9.12 2.04 8.16
C PRO A 27 -9.33 2.01 9.68
N ALA A 28 -8.65 1.13 10.39
CA ALA A 28 -8.71 1.05 11.84
C ALA A 28 -7.96 2.23 12.50
N MET A 29 -6.79 2.60 11.97
CA MET A 29 -6.04 3.77 12.41
C MET A 29 -6.85 5.05 12.29
N VAL A 30 -7.52 5.26 11.15
CA VAL A 30 -8.39 6.44 10.95
C VAL A 30 -9.56 6.42 11.93
N GLY A 31 -10.16 5.26 12.19
CA GLY A 31 -11.20 5.11 13.20
C GLY A 31 -10.73 5.59 14.58
N VAL A 32 -9.60 5.07 15.07
CA VAL A 32 -9.02 5.45 16.35
C VAL A 32 -8.67 6.95 16.41
N LEU A 33 -8.16 7.54 15.33
CA LEU A 33 -7.86 8.97 15.29
C LEU A 33 -9.12 9.83 15.40
N VAL A 34 -10.23 9.41 14.84
CA VAL A 34 -11.51 10.14 14.91
C VAL A 34 -12.18 9.92 16.26
N ASP A 35 -12.34 8.68 16.69
CA ASP A 35 -13.14 8.34 17.85
C ASP A 35 -12.41 8.63 19.18
N GLU A 36 -11.11 8.36 19.25
CA GLU A 36 -10.34 8.43 20.50
C GLU A 36 -9.46 9.69 20.61
N ALA A 37 -8.93 10.21 19.48
CA ALA A 37 -8.18 11.47 19.49
C ALA A 37 -9.07 12.70 19.19
N GLY A 38 -10.34 12.49 18.83
CA GLY A 38 -11.29 13.58 18.53
C GLY A 38 -10.94 14.36 17.26
N LEU A 39 -10.19 13.77 16.33
CA LEU A 39 -9.84 14.41 15.06
C LEU A 39 -11.04 14.38 14.12
N SER A 40 -11.17 15.40 13.26
CA SER A 40 -12.18 15.33 12.20
C SER A 40 -11.84 14.24 11.19
N GLU A 41 -12.88 13.69 10.54
CA GLU A 41 -12.75 12.70 9.46
C GLU A 41 -11.73 13.16 8.38
N SER A 42 -11.88 14.44 7.96
CA SER A 42 -10.99 15.04 6.98
C SER A 42 -9.53 15.11 7.48
N PHE A 43 -9.31 15.54 8.72
CA PHE A 43 -7.95 15.67 9.26
C PHE A 43 -7.27 14.31 9.42
N ALA A 44 -7.99 13.28 9.86
CA ALA A 44 -7.47 11.92 9.96
C ALA A 44 -7.06 11.35 8.59
N GLY A 45 -7.86 11.60 7.54
CA GLY A 45 -7.52 11.27 6.17
C GLY A 45 -6.28 12.02 5.65
N TRP A 46 -6.16 13.32 5.96
CA TRP A 46 -4.95 14.09 5.63
C TRP A 46 -3.72 13.59 6.38
N ALA A 47 -3.85 13.19 7.65
CA ALA A 47 -2.74 12.62 8.41
C ALA A 47 -2.21 11.32 7.77
N ALA A 48 -3.11 10.46 7.28
CA ALA A 48 -2.74 9.28 6.51
C ALA A 48 -2.08 9.64 5.17
N SER A 49 -2.66 10.57 4.42
CA SER A 49 -2.12 11.02 3.13
C SER A 49 -0.70 11.58 3.28
N VAL A 50 -0.48 12.46 4.25
CA VAL A 50 0.83 13.07 4.53
C VAL A 50 1.86 12.03 4.95
N ASN A 51 1.47 11.01 5.71
CA ASN A 51 2.33 9.87 6.03
C ASN A 51 2.80 9.17 4.74
N PHE A 52 1.90 8.85 3.83
CA PHE A 52 2.25 8.20 2.56
C PHE A 52 2.99 9.10 1.57
N PHE A 53 2.77 10.42 1.61
CA PHE A 53 3.64 11.36 0.90
C PHE A 53 5.09 11.28 1.41
N GLY A 54 5.29 11.11 2.71
CA GLY A 54 6.61 10.85 3.28
C GLY A 54 7.26 9.59 2.71
N VAL A 55 6.52 8.47 2.65
CA VAL A 55 6.97 7.22 2.02
C VAL A 55 7.38 7.46 0.56
N SER A 56 6.52 8.14 -0.20
CA SER A 56 6.75 8.40 -1.63
C SER A 56 7.95 9.32 -1.87
N ALA A 57 8.11 10.36 -1.06
CA ALA A 57 9.23 11.30 -1.16
C ALA A 57 10.57 10.59 -0.95
N VAL A 58 10.66 9.73 0.07
CA VAL A 58 11.89 8.97 0.32
C VAL A 58 12.13 7.91 -0.74
N ALA A 59 11.09 7.22 -1.24
CA ALA A 59 11.23 6.28 -2.34
C ALA A 59 11.85 6.97 -3.57
N PHE A 60 11.39 8.18 -3.91
CA PHE A 60 11.95 8.98 -4.99
C PHE A 60 13.41 9.38 -4.72
N LEU A 61 13.72 9.89 -3.54
CA LEU A 61 15.09 10.29 -3.19
C LEU A 61 16.07 9.12 -3.19
N MET A 62 15.64 7.97 -2.68
CA MET A 62 16.48 6.77 -2.60
C MET A 62 16.78 6.17 -3.96
N ALA A 63 15.91 6.34 -4.96
CA ALA A 63 16.19 5.92 -6.33
C ALA A 63 17.50 6.52 -6.90
N PHE A 64 17.92 7.67 -6.39
CA PHE A 64 19.16 8.35 -6.81
C PHE A 64 20.38 8.11 -5.89
N GLN A 65 20.17 7.69 -4.64
CA GLN A 65 21.22 7.67 -3.61
C GLN A 65 21.54 6.28 -3.03
N MET A 66 20.78 5.25 -3.36
CA MET A 66 20.89 3.92 -2.73
C MET A 66 22.28 3.27 -2.78
N HIS A 67 23.11 3.61 -3.78
CA HIS A 67 24.43 3.00 -3.97
C HIS A 67 25.50 3.41 -2.94
N ARG A 68 25.21 4.40 -2.08
CA ARG A 68 26.16 4.94 -1.11
C ARG A 68 25.88 4.53 0.34
N ILE A 69 24.73 3.94 0.61
CA ILE A 69 24.24 3.74 1.98
C ILE A 69 24.19 2.25 2.32
N SER A 70 24.71 1.87 3.47
CA SER A 70 24.55 0.52 4.03
C SER A 70 23.08 0.26 4.40
N LEU A 71 22.48 -0.86 3.91
CA LEU A 71 21.11 -1.21 4.22
C LEU A 71 20.85 -1.31 5.72
N ARG A 72 21.83 -1.86 6.47
CA ARG A 72 21.76 -1.96 7.93
C ARG A 72 21.70 -0.59 8.59
N GLN A 73 22.61 0.32 8.22
CA GLN A 73 22.65 1.67 8.80
C GLN A 73 21.38 2.44 8.46
N MET A 74 20.92 2.34 7.23
CA MET A 74 19.66 2.96 6.79
C MET A 74 18.50 2.46 7.65
N ALA A 75 18.32 1.14 7.78
CA ALA A 75 17.24 0.59 8.59
C ALA A 75 17.33 1.00 10.06
N ILE A 76 18.53 0.96 10.68
CA ILE A 76 18.71 1.35 12.10
C ILE A 76 18.33 2.82 12.31
N ILE A 77 18.86 3.72 11.49
CA ILE A 77 18.62 5.16 11.65
C ILE A 77 17.13 5.47 11.42
N THR A 78 16.55 4.93 10.37
CA THR A 78 15.16 5.27 10.01
C THR A 78 14.15 4.63 10.96
N LEU A 79 14.36 3.39 11.42
CA LEU A 79 13.51 2.78 12.45
C LEU A 79 13.62 3.51 13.81
N ALA A 80 14.80 4.03 14.15
CA ALA A 80 14.94 4.85 15.35
C ALA A 80 14.16 6.18 15.23
N ILE A 81 14.14 6.78 14.03
CA ILE A 81 13.34 7.98 13.74
C ILE A 81 11.85 7.64 13.78
N ALA A 82 11.41 6.52 13.16
CA ALA A 82 10.02 6.08 13.18
C ALA A 82 9.53 5.83 14.62
N LEU A 83 10.29 5.07 15.40
CA LEU A 83 10.05 4.84 16.82
C LEU A 83 9.86 6.15 17.61
N ALA A 84 10.79 7.09 17.48
CA ALA A 84 10.70 8.38 18.17
C ALA A 84 9.46 9.17 17.72
N ALA A 85 9.17 9.18 16.41
CA ALA A 85 8.03 9.90 15.86
C ALA A 85 6.70 9.27 16.28
N ASP A 86 6.61 7.94 16.40
CA ASP A 86 5.41 7.26 16.89
C ASP A 86 5.21 7.46 18.39
N VAL A 87 6.28 7.43 19.19
CA VAL A 87 6.20 7.82 20.60
C VAL A 87 5.72 9.28 20.76
N ILE A 88 6.23 10.20 19.97
CA ILE A 88 5.78 11.60 20.00
C ILE A 88 4.31 11.69 19.58
N SER A 89 3.89 10.95 18.55
CA SER A 89 2.49 10.93 18.09
C SER A 89 1.52 10.40 19.14
N ALA A 90 1.96 9.48 20.00
CA ALA A 90 1.15 8.96 21.10
C ALA A 90 0.65 10.07 22.05
N TYR A 91 1.40 11.15 22.17
CA TYR A 91 1.07 12.27 23.07
C TYR A 91 0.69 13.57 22.36
N LEU A 92 0.89 13.67 21.04
CA LEU A 92 0.62 14.87 20.25
C LEU A 92 -0.41 14.63 19.14
N ALA A 93 -1.27 13.63 19.25
CA ALA A 93 -2.35 13.38 18.30
C ALA A 93 -3.42 14.48 18.44
N ALA A 94 -3.22 15.60 17.73
CA ALA A 94 -4.06 16.79 17.75
C ALA A 94 -4.15 17.39 16.33
N PRO A 95 -5.20 18.18 16.00
CA PRO A 95 -5.38 18.73 14.66
C PRO A 95 -4.42 19.91 14.40
N THR A 96 -3.12 19.62 14.38
CA THR A 96 -2.04 20.61 14.23
C THR A 96 -1.12 20.28 13.06
N ALA A 97 -0.50 21.30 12.48
CA ALA A 97 0.53 21.13 11.47
C ALA A 97 1.74 20.34 11.99
N VAL A 98 2.02 20.41 13.29
CA VAL A 98 3.09 19.65 13.94
C VAL A 98 2.81 18.16 13.87
N PHE A 99 1.58 17.71 14.14
CA PHE A 99 1.21 16.31 14.01
C PHE A 99 1.33 15.84 12.56
N LEU A 100 0.90 16.62 11.57
CA LEU A 100 1.10 16.28 10.17
C LEU A 100 2.59 16.17 9.80
N LEU A 101 3.43 17.08 10.29
CA LEU A 101 4.87 17.01 10.08
C LEU A 101 5.47 15.73 10.68
N ILE A 102 5.05 15.35 11.89
CA ILE A 102 5.49 14.11 12.53
C ILE A 102 5.04 12.92 11.68
N ARG A 103 3.80 12.90 11.17
CA ARG A 103 3.33 11.84 10.26
C ARG A 103 4.15 11.77 8.97
N PHE A 104 4.52 12.90 8.38
CA PHE A 104 5.42 12.95 7.23
C PHE A 104 6.80 12.34 7.54
N ILE A 105 7.38 12.69 8.69
CA ILE A 105 8.66 12.15 9.15
C ILE A 105 8.56 10.64 9.38
N THR A 106 7.51 10.18 10.06
CA THR A 106 7.27 8.74 10.27
C THR A 106 7.16 8.00 8.93
N GLY A 107 6.36 8.52 8.00
CA GLY A 107 6.21 7.92 6.67
C GLY A 107 7.54 7.88 5.90
N SER A 108 8.31 8.96 5.95
CA SER A 108 9.65 9.02 5.34
C SER A 108 10.60 7.96 5.93
N ALA A 109 10.59 7.83 7.24
CA ALA A 109 11.42 6.86 7.94
C ALA A 109 11.00 5.42 7.62
N ASN A 110 9.71 5.14 7.68
CA ASN A 110 9.14 3.82 7.34
C ASN A 110 9.39 3.46 5.87
N GLY A 111 9.23 4.41 4.94
CA GLY A 111 9.54 4.19 3.52
C GLY A 111 10.99 3.77 3.29
N ALA A 112 11.96 4.43 3.96
CA ALA A 112 13.36 4.07 3.85
C ALA A 112 13.68 2.69 4.47
N ALA A 113 13.09 2.38 5.63
CA ALA A 113 13.26 1.07 6.27
C ALA A 113 12.66 -0.06 5.42
N GLN A 114 11.52 0.18 4.79
CA GLN A 114 10.90 -0.77 3.86
C GLN A 114 11.80 -1.03 2.64
N ILE A 115 12.36 0.02 2.03
CA ILE A 115 13.31 -0.12 0.92
C ILE A 115 14.53 -0.94 1.33
N ALA A 116 15.07 -0.73 2.56
CA ALA A 116 16.18 -1.52 3.07
C ALA A 116 15.80 -3.00 3.17
N ALA A 117 14.62 -3.32 3.71
CA ALA A 117 14.14 -4.68 3.85
C ALA A 117 13.92 -5.38 2.50
N LEU A 118 13.20 -4.72 1.57
CA LEU A 118 12.95 -5.25 0.22
C LEU A 118 14.27 -5.48 -0.55
N SER A 119 15.20 -4.52 -0.47
CA SER A 119 16.53 -4.63 -1.10
C SER A 119 17.37 -5.75 -0.48
N ALA A 120 17.21 -6.01 0.80
CA ALA A 120 17.88 -7.13 1.46
C ALA A 120 17.29 -8.48 1.02
N ILE A 121 15.96 -8.60 0.93
CA ILE A 121 15.28 -9.82 0.44
C ILE A 121 15.72 -10.13 -1.00
N ALA A 122 15.75 -9.12 -1.88
CA ALA A 122 16.12 -9.29 -3.30
C ALA A 122 17.54 -9.85 -3.52
N ARG A 123 18.39 -9.84 -2.49
CA ARG A 123 19.78 -10.35 -2.52
C ARG A 123 19.97 -11.71 -1.89
N LEU A 124 18.92 -12.29 -1.34
CA LEU A 124 18.97 -13.64 -0.79
C LEU A 124 18.91 -14.68 -1.92
N ASP A 125 19.54 -15.81 -1.74
CA ASP A 125 19.60 -16.89 -2.73
C ASP A 125 18.21 -17.39 -3.17
N ASP A 126 17.17 -17.16 -2.34
CA ASP A 126 15.78 -17.56 -2.59
C ASP A 126 14.87 -16.36 -2.29
N ALA A 127 15.03 -15.29 -3.09
CA ALA A 127 14.29 -14.04 -2.92
C ALA A 127 12.77 -14.25 -3.01
N GLU A 128 12.31 -15.17 -3.86
CA GLU A 128 10.87 -15.47 -4.02
C GLU A 128 10.24 -15.96 -2.71
N ARG A 129 10.94 -16.81 -1.97
CA ARG A 129 10.47 -17.24 -0.63
C ARG A 129 10.49 -16.09 0.38
N GLY A 130 11.51 -15.23 0.31
CA GLY A 130 11.59 -14.06 1.17
C GLY A 130 10.42 -13.10 0.95
N PHE A 131 10.09 -12.79 -0.30
CA PHE A 131 8.91 -11.98 -0.64
C PHE A 131 7.59 -12.67 -0.29
N GLY A 132 7.49 -13.99 -0.50
CA GLY A 132 6.33 -14.77 -0.10
C GLY A 132 6.08 -14.71 1.41
N LEU A 133 7.13 -14.83 2.23
CA LEU A 133 7.03 -14.71 3.68
C LEU A 133 6.62 -13.29 4.11
N LEU A 134 7.24 -12.26 3.51
CA LEU A 134 6.90 -10.86 3.76
C LEU A 134 5.41 -10.59 3.50
N ILE A 135 4.91 -10.95 2.33
CA ILE A 135 3.51 -10.71 1.94
C ILE A 135 2.55 -11.49 2.86
N THR A 136 2.89 -12.73 3.18
CA THR A 136 2.07 -13.54 4.12
C THR A 136 2.00 -12.87 5.49
N LEU A 137 3.13 -12.40 6.02
CA LEU A 137 3.17 -11.71 7.31
C LEU A 137 2.38 -10.39 7.26
N GLN A 138 2.47 -9.64 6.16
CA GLN A 138 1.68 -8.42 5.96
C GLN A 138 0.18 -8.68 6.00
N PHE A 139 -0.33 -9.71 5.32
CA PHE A 139 -1.76 -10.06 5.38
C PHE A 139 -2.20 -10.50 6.77
N ILE A 140 -1.37 -11.27 7.49
CA ILE A 140 -1.68 -11.70 8.86
C ILE A 140 -1.73 -10.47 9.79
N ILE A 141 -0.74 -9.59 9.74
CA ILE A 141 -0.69 -8.39 10.58
C ILE A 141 -1.80 -7.40 10.21
N ALA A 142 -2.11 -7.23 8.91
CA ALA A 142 -3.24 -6.44 8.46
C ALA A 142 -4.56 -6.96 9.05
N ALA A 143 -4.80 -8.27 8.96
CA ALA A 143 -6.01 -8.89 9.47
C ALA A 143 -6.14 -8.74 11.00
N LEU A 144 -5.06 -9.04 11.74
CA LEU A 144 -5.03 -8.91 13.19
C LEU A 144 -5.20 -7.45 13.63
N GLY A 145 -4.46 -6.53 13.04
CA GLY A 145 -4.51 -5.11 13.40
C GLY A 145 -5.85 -4.47 13.06
N CYS A 146 -6.42 -4.79 11.90
CA CYS A 146 -7.75 -4.33 11.50
C CYS A 146 -8.89 -4.90 12.35
N TYR A 147 -8.67 -6.03 13.04
CA TYR A 147 -9.62 -6.54 14.02
C TYR A 147 -9.39 -5.95 15.43
N ILE A 148 -8.13 -5.97 15.90
CA ILE A 148 -7.79 -5.60 17.28
C ILE A 148 -8.04 -4.10 17.52
N LEU A 149 -7.63 -3.23 16.57
CA LEU A 149 -7.72 -1.79 16.78
C LEU A 149 -9.17 -1.30 16.96
N PRO A 150 -10.17 -1.66 16.13
CA PRO A 150 -11.55 -1.26 16.40
C PRO A 150 -12.12 -1.86 17.69
N VAL A 151 -11.85 -3.14 17.95
CA VAL A 151 -12.43 -3.86 19.09
C VAL A 151 -11.93 -3.32 20.42
N TYR A 152 -10.69 -2.89 20.50
CA TYR A 152 -10.03 -2.41 21.70
C TYR A 152 -9.69 -0.91 21.63
N SER A 153 -10.37 -0.15 20.75
CA SER A 153 -10.08 1.28 20.57
C SER A 153 -10.30 2.07 21.86
N ALA A 154 -11.37 1.80 22.58
CA ALA A 154 -11.72 2.49 23.82
C ALA A 154 -10.68 2.27 24.93
N GLU A 155 -10.11 1.06 25.05
CA GLU A 155 -9.08 0.74 26.05
C GLU A 155 -7.69 1.25 25.64
N LEU A 156 -7.36 1.15 24.36
CA LEU A 156 -6.04 1.56 23.85
C LEU A 156 -5.93 3.07 23.66
N GLY A 157 -7.00 3.70 23.18
CA GLY A 157 -6.98 5.08 22.74
C GLY A 157 -5.98 5.31 21.60
N ALA A 158 -5.89 6.54 21.14
CA ALA A 158 -4.87 6.93 20.14
C ALA A 158 -3.44 6.77 20.68
N THR A 159 -3.25 7.04 21.97
CA THR A 159 -1.97 6.84 22.67
C THR A 159 -1.52 5.38 22.60
N GLY A 160 -2.38 4.44 22.97
CA GLY A 160 -2.06 3.02 22.94
C GLY A 160 -1.77 2.51 21.53
N MET A 161 -2.53 2.96 20.53
CA MET A 161 -2.29 2.62 19.12
C MET A 161 -0.89 3.04 18.67
N PHE A 162 -0.48 4.28 18.91
CA PHE A 162 0.84 4.74 18.50
C PHE A 162 1.97 4.09 19.32
N LEU A 163 1.75 3.80 20.61
CA LEU A 163 2.71 3.03 21.40
C LEU A 163 2.84 1.58 20.91
N LEU A 164 1.77 0.98 20.39
CA LEU A 164 1.85 -0.33 19.73
C LEU A 164 2.69 -0.25 18.44
N PHE A 165 2.51 0.81 17.62
CA PHE A 165 3.36 1.03 16.44
C PHE A 165 4.82 1.23 16.86
N ALA A 166 5.09 2.05 17.87
CA ALA A 166 6.42 2.24 18.44
C ALA A 166 7.04 0.93 18.96
N ALA A 167 6.25 0.05 19.58
CA ALA A 167 6.74 -1.27 20.03
C ALA A 167 7.12 -2.16 18.84
N CYS A 168 6.36 -2.13 17.76
CA CYS A 168 6.72 -2.82 16.52
C CYS A 168 8.00 -2.24 15.90
N ASP A 169 8.15 -0.91 15.86
CA ASP A 169 9.37 -0.25 15.40
C ASP A 169 10.59 -0.61 16.25
N LEU A 170 10.42 -0.67 17.58
CA LEU A 170 11.48 -1.10 18.49
C LEU A 170 11.91 -2.55 18.20
N LEU A 171 10.96 -3.45 18.00
CA LEU A 171 11.25 -4.83 17.63
C LEU A 171 12.01 -4.89 16.29
N ALA A 172 11.56 -4.16 15.28
CA ALA A 172 12.21 -4.07 13.99
C ALA A 172 13.62 -3.46 14.09
N LEU A 173 13.80 -2.42 14.92
CA LEU A 173 15.09 -1.79 15.20
C LEU A 173 16.09 -2.76 15.85
N LEU A 174 15.64 -3.54 16.83
CA LEU A 174 16.47 -4.57 17.47
C LEU A 174 16.89 -5.66 16.49
N LEU A 175 16.04 -5.99 15.51
CA LEU A 175 16.34 -6.96 14.46
C LEU A 175 17.21 -6.38 13.35
N ALA A 176 17.16 -5.07 13.10
CA ALA A 176 17.87 -4.41 11.99
C ALA A 176 19.40 -4.59 12.03
N ARG A 177 19.99 -4.84 13.22
CA ARG A 177 21.40 -5.20 13.37
C ARG A 177 21.81 -6.47 12.60
N HIS A 178 20.85 -7.34 12.29
CA HIS A 178 21.09 -8.59 11.57
C HIS A 178 20.95 -8.45 10.04
N LEU A 179 20.56 -7.27 9.53
CA LEU A 179 20.58 -7.00 8.10
C LEU A 179 22.00 -7.03 7.53
N PRO A 180 22.19 -7.43 6.27
CA PRO A 180 23.49 -7.38 5.61
C PRO A 180 24.01 -5.94 5.56
N GLY A 181 25.27 -5.77 5.99
CA GLY A 181 25.92 -4.44 6.06
C GLY A 181 26.46 -3.89 4.73
N ARG A 182 26.24 -4.59 3.60
CA ARG A 182 26.77 -4.15 2.31
C ARG A 182 25.90 -3.04 1.70
N ALA A 183 26.56 -2.03 1.15
CA ALA A 183 25.94 -1.04 0.29
C ALA A 183 25.40 -1.71 -0.99
N ILE A 184 24.45 -1.06 -1.65
CA ILE A 184 23.88 -1.55 -2.92
C ILE A 184 24.96 -1.45 -4.00
N ASP A 185 25.36 -2.56 -4.61
CA ASP A 185 26.33 -2.57 -5.71
C ASP A 185 25.76 -1.81 -6.92
N LYS A 186 26.63 -1.01 -7.57
CA LYS A 186 26.28 -0.20 -8.75
C LYS A 186 25.78 -1.01 -9.96
N THR A 187 26.05 -2.31 -9.99
CA THR A 187 25.67 -3.19 -11.11
C THR A 187 24.18 -3.48 -11.19
N ALA A 188 23.38 -3.17 -10.14
CA ALA A 188 21.94 -3.26 -10.18
C ALA A 188 21.25 -1.93 -10.57
N GLY A 189 22.01 -0.86 -10.71
CA GLY A 189 21.54 0.42 -11.22
C GLY A 189 21.44 0.36 -12.75
N THR A 190 20.24 0.14 -13.25
CA THR A 190 19.87 0.28 -14.65
C THR A 190 20.51 1.55 -15.21
N GLU A 191 21.25 1.42 -16.30
CA GLU A 191 21.68 2.57 -17.10
C GLU A 191 20.42 3.32 -17.57
N LEU A 192 20.00 4.33 -16.84
CA LEU A 192 18.89 5.23 -17.17
C LEU A 192 19.12 6.05 -18.45
N GLY A 193 20.20 5.76 -19.17
CA GLY A 193 20.68 6.60 -20.26
C GLY A 193 20.06 6.38 -21.64
N SER A 194 19.59 5.17 -21.96
CA SER A 194 19.27 4.80 -23.36
C SER A 194 17.76 4.70 -23.70
N GLU A 195 16.88 4.55 -22.73
CA GLU A 195 15.44 4.31 -23.00
C GLU A 195 14.48 5.35 -22.37
N ARG A 196 14.95 6.56 -22.06
CA ARG A 196 14.06 7.66 -21.64
C ARG A 196 12.87 7.87 -22.59
N SER A 197 13.04 7.57 -23.87
CA SER A 197 11.98 7.72 -24.88
C SER A 197 10.78 6.78 -24.65
N ILE A 198 11.00 5.58 -24.09
CA ILE A 198 9.92 4.61 -23.86
C ILE A 198 9.04 5.04 -22.68
N LEU A 199 9.62 5.56 -21.60
CA LEU A 199 8.86 6.05 -20.43
C LEU A 199 7.96 7.23 -20.78
N PHE A 200 8.33 8.03 -21.76
CA PHE A 200 7.50 9.15 -22.27
C PHE A 200 6.55 8.74 -23.39
N SER A 201 6.51 7.46 -23.75
CA SER A 201 5.51 6.99 -24.71
C SER A 201 4.10 7.09 -24.12
N ALA A 202 3.11 7.39 -24.97
CA ALA A 202 1.71 7.46 -24.55
C ALA A 202 1.24 6.14 -23.91
N VAL A 203 1.81 5.00 -24.34
CA VAL A 203 1.50 3.67 -23.79
C VAL A 203 1.98 3.56 -22.35
N ALA A 204 3.23 3.95 -22.06
CA ALA A 204 3.79 3.90 -20.72
C ALA A 204 3.11 4.89 -19.77
N LEU A 205 2.90 6.14 -20.22
CA LEU A 205 2.23 7.17 -19.42
C LEU A 205 0.80 6.77 -19.04
N LEU A 206 0.04 6.15 -19.95
CA LEU A 206 -1.28 5.64 -19.67
C LEU A 206 -1.24 4.46 -18.68
N ALA A 207 -0.29 3.55 -18.79
CA ALA A 207 -0.12 2.46 -17.84
C ALA A 207 0.23 2.97 -16.44
N LEU A 208 1.11 3.97 -16.34
CA LEU A 208 1.49 4.62 -15.08
C LEU A 208 0.31 5.39 -14.46
N LEU A 209 -0.45 6.13 -15.27
CA LEU A 209 -1.67 6.82 -14.84
C LEU A 209 -2.71 5.82 -14.32
N GLY A 210 -2.91 4.71 -15.05
CA GLY A 210 -3.81 3.65 -14.61
C GLY A 210 -3.40 3.05 -13.28
N TYR A 211 -2.10 2.84 -13.05
CA TYR A 211 -1.63 2.31 -11.77
C TYR A 211 -1.77 3.32 -10.63
N ALA A 212 -1.40 4.58 -10.84
CA ALA A 212 -1.56 5.63 -9.84
C ALA A 212 -3.03 5.82 -9.45
N THR A 213 -3.95 5.87 -10.42
CA THR A 213 -5.39 6.03 -10.14
C THR A 213 -6.03 4.79 -9.52
N PHE A 214 -5.56 3.59 -9.87
CA PHE A 214 -5.96 2.35 -9.22
C PHE A 214 -5.58 2.34 -7.73
N GLU A 215 -4.34 2.68 -7.39
CA GLU A 215 -3.90 2.75 -5.99
C GLU A 215 -4.58 3.89 -5.22
N ALA A 216 -4.79 5.05 -5.85
CA ALA A 216 -5.51 6.15 -5.24
C ALA A 216 -6.96 5.77 -4.91
N ALA A 217 -7.66 5.06 -5.81
CA ALA A 217 -9.00 4.56 -5.55
C ALA A 217 -9.03 3.57 -4.39
N ASN A 218 -8.07 2.63 -4.36
CA ASN A 218 -7.99 1.62 -3.31
C ASN A 218 -7.73 2.25 -1.94
N THR A 219 -6.78 3.17 -1.84
CA THR A 219 -6.48 3.81 -0.54
C THR A 219 -7.54 4.81 -0.12
N ALA A 220 -8.18 5.52 -1.05
CA ALA A 220 -9.29 6.42 -0.74
C ALA A 220 -10.46 5.67 -0.06
N GLN A 221 -10.95 4.60 -0.67
CA GLN A 221 -12.04 3.81 -0.12
C GLN A 221 -11.64 3.04 1.14
N TYR A 222 -10.41 2.50 1.17
CA TYR A 222 -9.93 1.74 2.32
C TYR A 222 -9.82 2.61 3.57
N THR A 223 -9.41 3.87 3.42
CA THR A 223 -9.29 4.84 4.51
C THR A 223 -10.59 4.97 5.34
N TYR A 224 -11.75 4.96 4.67
CA TYR A 224 -13.05 5.20 5.31
C TYR A 224 -13.96 3.97 5.36
N LEU A 225 -13.46 2.79 4.99
CA LEU A 225 -14.26 1.56 5.03
C LEU A 225 -14.77 1.25 6.45
N GLY A 226 -13.91 1.39 7.47
CA GLY A 226 -14.31 1.21 8.88
C GLY A 226 -15.32 2.27 9.33
N ARG A 227 -15.14 3.52 8.90
CA ARG A 227 -16.02 4.64 9.26
C ARG A 227 -17.44 4.47 8.72
N LEU A 228 -17.59 3.88 7.52
CA LEU A 228 -18.90 3.48 7.02
C LEU A 228 -19.60 2.51 7.97
N GLY A 229 -18.88 1.53 8.53
CA GLY A 229 -19.45 0.59 9.49
C GLY A 229 -20.00 1.27 10.74
N VAL A 230 -19.28 2.30 11.25
CA VAL A 230 -19.76 3.14 12.37
C VAL A 230 -21.03 3.90 11.98
N ALA A 231 -21.07 4.53 10.78
CA ALA A 231 -22.26 5.25 10.29
C ALA A 231 -23.48 4.34 10.09
N LEU A 232 -23.25 3.06 9.80
CA LEU A 232 -24.30 2.04 9.69
C LEU A 232 -24.67 1.42 11.06
N ALA A 233 -24.14 1.96 12.16
CA ALA A 233 -24.38 1.52 13.53
C ALA A 233 -23.99 0.05 13.78
N PHE A 234 -22.98 -0.47 13.10
CA PHE A 234 -22.41 -1.78 13.40
C PHE A 234 -21.52 -1.71 14.63
N SER A 235 -21.46 -2.81 15.40
CA SER A 235 -20.55 -2.92 16.55
C SER A 235 -19.09 -3.00 16.11
N ASP A 236 -18.16 -2.60 16.97
CA ASP A 236 -16.72 -2.63 16.71
C ASP A 236 -16.23 -4.04 16.34
N ASN A 237 -16.80 -5.08 16.97
CA ASN A 237 -16.56 -6.47 16.59
C ASN A 237 -17.00 -6.78 15.14
N ALA A 238 -18.14 -6.26 14.70
CA ALA A 238 -18.63 -6.46 13.34
C ALA A 238 -17.73 -5.72 12.33
N ILE A 239 -17.36 -4.48 12.63
CA ILE A 239 -16.45 -3.67 11.81
C ILE A 239 -15.08 -4.34 11.72
N GLY A 240 -14.50 -4.70 12.87
CA GLY A 240 -13.21 -5.39 12.92
C GLY A 240 -13.22 -6.71 12.14
N THR A 241 -14.31 -7.48 12.24
CA THR A 241 -14.49 -8.73 11.47
C THR A 241 -14.49 -8.47 9.97
N VAL A 242 -15.20 -7.45 9.49
CA VAL A 242 -15.24 -7.10 8.05
C VAL A 242 -13.86 -6.67 7.57
N LEU A 243 -13.17 -5.80 8.30
CA LEU A 243 -11.83 -5.33 7.94
C LEU A 243 -10.80 -6.47 7.94
N MET A 244 -10.88 -7.38 8.91
CA MET A 244 -10.05 -8.58 8.97
C MET A 244 -10.29 -9.50 7.76
N ILE A 245 -11.55 -9.81 7.46
CA ILE A 245 -11.89 -10.69 6.33
C ILE A 245 -11.55 -10.04 5.00
N ALA A 246 -11.77 -8.72 4.85
CA ALA A 246 -11.35 -7.97 3.67
C ALA A 246 -9.83 -8.07 3.45
N SER A 247 -9.02 -7.94 4.50
CA SER A 247 -7.58 -8.10 4.43
C SER A 247 -7.20 -9.53 4.01
N LEU A 248 -7.81 -10.56 4.61
CA LEU A 248 -7.55 -11.96 4.26
C LEU A 248 -8.02 -12.33 2.85
N ALA A 249 -9.04 -11.65 2.30
CA ALA A 249 -9.51 -11.86 0.94
C ALA A 249 -8.45 -11.51 -0.13
N GLY A 250 -7.44 -10.72 0.24
CA GLY A 250 -6.27 -10.49 -0.61
C GLY A 250 -5.45 -11.75 -0.89
N ILE A 251 -5.41 -12.71 0.04
CA ILE A 251 -4.64 -13.95 -0.12
C ILE A 251 -5.12 -14.75 -1.36
N PRO A 252 -6.39 -15.17 -1.47
CA PRO A 252 -6.86 -15.84 -2.68
C PRO A 252 -6.74 -14.96 -3.94
N GLY A 253 -6.91 -13.63 -3.80
CA GLY A 253 -6.70 -12.67 -4.89
C GLY A 253 -5.29 -12.80 -5.48
N ALA A 254 -4.26 -12.73 -4.64
CA ALA A 254 -2.87 -12.85 -5.06
C ALA A 254 -2.54 -14.23 -5.66
N PHE A 255 -3.10 -15.31 -5.11
CA PHE A 255 -2.87 -16.67 -5.62
C PHE A 255 -3.56 -16.94 -6.97
N THR A 256 -4.57 -16.19 -7.33
CA THR A 256 -5.34 -16.43 -8.57
C THR A 256 -4.48 -16.32 -9.82
N ILE A 257 -3.39 -15.52 -9.81
CA ILE A 257 -2.48 -15.44 -10.97
C ILE A 257 -1.82 -16.78 -11.30
N ILE A 258 -1.59 -17.64 -10.31
CA ILE A 258 -1.02 -18.97 -10.52
C ILE A 258 -1.96 -19.84 -11.34
N VAL A 259 -3.28 -19.68 -11.12
CA VAL A 259 -4.34 -20.46 -11.80
C VAL A 259 -4.69 -19.85 -13.14
N VAL A 260 -4.89 -18.53 -13.19
CA VAL A 260 -5.28 -17.78 -14.40
C VAL A 260 -4.12 -17.69 -15.38
N GLY A 261 -2.90 -17.38 -14.87
CA GLY A 261 -1.68 -17.32 -15.65
C GLY A 261 -1.80 -16.50 -16.93
N LYS A 262 -1.17 -17.01 -18.00
CA LYS A 262 -1.19 -16.37 -19.33
C LYS A 262 -2.41 -16.72 -20.19
N ARG A 263 -3.31 -17.60 -19.70
CA ARG A 263 -4.41 -18.16 -20.52
C ARG A 263 -5.40 -17.11 -21.02
N PHE A 264 -5.65 -16.07 -20.23
CA PHE A 264 -6.63 -15.02 -20.55
C PHE A 264 -5.95 -13.68 -20.91
N GLY A 265 -4.64 -13.69 -21.15
CA GLY A 265 -3.89 -12.46 -21.37
C GLY A 265 -3.86 -11.53 -20.15
N THR A 266 -3.55 -10.24 -20.36
CA THR A 266 -3.46 -9.25 -19.27
C THR A 266 -4.74 -8.42 -19.14
N ILE A 267 -5.41 -8.11 -20.25
CA ILE A 267 -6.58 -7.20 -20.27
C ILE A 267 -7.77 -7.81 -19.54
N GLY A 268 -8.17 -9.03 -19.92
CA GLY A 268 -9.37 -9.67 -19.39
C GLY A 268 -9.39 -9.76 -17.86
N PRO A 269 -8.35 -10.38 -17.25
CA PRO A 269 -8.25 -10.43 -15.79
C PRO A 269 -8.21 -9.06 -15.12
N LEU A 270 -7.51 -8.09 -15.69
CA LEU A 270 -7.41 -6.74 -15.11
C LEU A 270 -8.77 -6.04 -15.12
N MET A 271 -9.51 -6.11 -16.24
CA MET A 271 -10.87 -5.58 -16.34
C MET A 271 -11.83 -6.25 -15.34
N PHE A 272 -11.73 -7.58 -15.20
CA PHE A 272 -12.52 -8.35 -14.25
C PHE A 272 -12.22 -7.93 -12.79
N GLY A 273 -10.93 -7.83 -12.42
CA GLY A 273 -10.54 -7.43 -11.07
C GLY A 273 -11.02 -6.02 -10.70
N ILE A 274 -10.83 -5.04 -11.59
CA ILE A 274 -11.33 -3.67 -11.36
C ILE A 274 -12.87 -3.65 -11.36
N GLY A 275 -13.52 -4.46 -12.19
CA GLY A 275 -14.98 -4.63 -12.19
C GLY A 275 -15.51 -5.13 -10.84
N ILE A 276 -14.82 -6.09 -10.21
CA ILE A 276 -15.14 -6.55 -8.84
C ILE A 276 -14.99 -5.41 -7.82
N ALA A 277 -13.94 -4.57 -7.92
CA ALA A 277 -13.79 -3.41 -7.05
C ALA A 277 -14.97 -2.43 -7.21
N ILE A 278 -15.32 -2.08 -8.44
CA ILE A 278 -16.47 -1.20 -8.73
C ILE A 278 -17.76 -1.80 -8.17
N LEU A 279 -17.99 -3.10 -8.35
CA LEU A 279 -19.15 -3.79 -7.76
C LEU A 279 -19.17 -3.65 -6.23
N GLY A 280 -18.03 -3.88 -5.56
CA GLY A 280 -17.92 -3.69 -4.11
C GLY A 280 -18.25 -2.25 -3.69
N LEU A 281 -17.75 -1.25 -4.40
CA LEU A 281 -18.05 0.16 -4.14
C LEU A 281 -19.53 0.50 -4.34
N VAL A 282 -20.17 -0.03 -5.40
CA VAL A 282 -21.61 0.15 -5.64
C VAL A 282 -22.42 -0.47 -4.52
N ILE A 283 -22.04 -1.65 -4.03
CA ILE A 283 -22.70 -2.30 -2.90
C ILE A 283 -22.61 -1.42 -1.65
N LEU A 284 -21.46 -0.79 -1.36
CA LEU A 284 -21.29 0.11 -0.19
C LEU A 284 -22.20 1.35 -0.28
N ILE A 285 -22.46 1.83 -1.49
CA ILE A 285 -23.31 3.02 -1.71
C ILE A 285 -24.80 2.65 -1.60
N THR A 286 -25.19 1.45 -2.03
CA THR A 286 -26.61 1.09 -2.22
C THR A 286 -27.21 0.30 -1.08
N SER A 287 -26.40 -0.29 -0.19
CA SER A 287 -26.91 -1.18 0.86
C SER A 287 -26.29 -0.92 2.23
N GLY A 288 -27.14 -0.81 3.25
CA GLY A 288 -26.74 -0.70 4.65
C GLY A 288 -26.74 -2.02 5.44
N ALA A 289 -27.01 -3.18 4.81
CA ALA A 289 -27.06 -4.45 5.53
C ALA A 289 -25.65 -5.04 5.72
N PHE A 290 -25.41 -5.65 6.89
CA PHE A 290 -24.12 -6.23 7.27
C PHE A 290 -23.55 -7.21 6.24
N ALA A 291 -24.40 -8.11 5.71
CA ALA A 291 -23.97 -9.11 4.72
C ALA A 291 -23.40 -8.45 3.44
N TRP A 292 -23.96 -7.32 3.01
CA TRP A 292 -23.49 -6.57 1.86
C TRP A 292 -22.22 -5.78 2.16
N TYR A 293 -22.12 -5.22 3.37
CA TYR A 293 -20.88 -4.56 3.83
C TYR A 293 -19.71 -5.56 3.86
N LEU A 294 -19.93 -6.78 4.38
CA LEU A 294 -18.95 -7.87 4.36
C LEU A 294 -18.59 -8.30 2.92
N ALA A 295 -19.60 -8.50 2.07
CA ALA A 295 -19.38 -8.88 0.67
C ALA A 295 -18.57 -7.83 -0.09
N ALA A 296 -18.86 -6.55 0.13
CA ALA A 296 -18.11 -5.45 -0.45
C ALA A 296 -16.65 -5.44 0.04
N GLY A 297 -16.41 -5.60 1.34
CA GLY A 297 -15.05 -5.72 1.89
C GLY A 297 -14.25 -6.86 1.24
N ILE A 298 -14.86 -8.02 1.07
CA ILE A 298 -14.25 -9.17 0.36
C ILE A 298 -13.92 -8.81 -1.10
N CYS A 299 -14.87 -8.20 -1.83
CA CYS A 299 -14.64 -7.78 -3.22
C CYS A 299 -13.45 -6.82 -3.34
N LEU A 300 -13.36 -5.84 -2.45
CA LEU A 300 -12.31 -4.82 -2.47
C LEU A 300 -10.93 -5.39 -2.12
N GLY A 301 -10.84 -6.19 -1.05
CA GLY A 301 -9.59 -6.83 -0.64
C GLY A 301 -9.08 -7.84 -1.69
N PHE A 302 -9.99 -8.67 -2.24
CA PHE A 302 -9.67 -9.59 -3.33
C PHE A 302 -9.17 -8.85 -4.58
N SER A 303 -9.91 -7.83 -5.02
CA SER A 303 -9.61 -7.09 -6.25
C SER A 303 -8.23 -6.45 -6.23
N TRP A 304 -7.87 -5.80 -5.12
CA TRP A 304 -6.58 -5.15 -4.99
C TRP A 304 -5.42 -6.14 -5.21
N ALA A 305 -5.39 -7.22 -4.46
CA ALA A 305 -4.33 -8.21 -4.55
C ALA A 305 -4.35 -9.00 -5.87
N PHE A 306 -5.53 -9.20 -6.46
CA PHE A 306 -5.70 -9.84 -7.76
C PHE A 306 -5.13 -9.00 -8.90
N CYS A 307 -5.36 -7.67 -8.91
CA CYS A 307 -4.95 -6.80 -10.03
C CYS A 307 -3.44 -6.54 -10.04
N LEU A 308 -2.77 -6.47 -8.87
CA LEU A 308 -1.37 -6.08 -8.77
C LEU A 308 -0.42 -6.87 -9.68
N PRO A 309 -0.43 -8.21 -9.70
CA PRO A 309 0.48 -8.97 -10.57
C PRO A 309 0.26 -8.70 -12.05
N PHE A 310 -0.99 -8.46 -12.48
CA PHE A 310 -1.30 -8.14 -13.88
C PHE A 310 -0.81 -6.74 -14.28
N ILE A 311 -0.93 -5.76 -13.38
CA ILE A 311 -0.40 -4.40 -13.57
C ILE A 311 1.13 -4.46 -13.67
N GLN A 312 1.79 -5.16 -12.75
CA GLN A 312 3.25 -5.34 -12.77
C GLN A 312 3.72 -6.06 -14.02
N SER A 313 3.00 -7.11 -14.46
CA SER A 313 3.29 -7.82 -15.71
C SER A 313 3.13 -6.93 -16.94
N LEU A 314 2.11 -6.05 -16.97
CA LEU A 314 1.94 -5.06 -18.02
C LEU A 314 3.15 -4.14 -18.08
N LEU A 315 3.54 -3.53 -16.96
CA LEU A 315 4.67 -2.61 -16.89
C LEU A 315 6.00 -3.30 -17.26
N ALA A 316 6.26 -4.50 -16.72
CA ALA A 316 7.45 -5.28 -17.06
C ALA A 316 7.54 -5.63 -18.55
N SER A 317 6.41 -5.67 -19.24
CA SER A 317 6.35 -5.96 -20.68
C SER A 317 6.57 -4.74 -21.57
N LEU A 318 6.65 -3.52 -21.01
CA LEU A 318 6.85 -2.28 -21.78
C LEU A 318 8.32 -2.05 -22.13
N ASP A 319 9.23 -2.46 -21.26
CA ASP A 319 10.68 -2.39 -21.53
C ASP A 319 11.41 -3.65 -21.03
N ARG A 320 12.65 -3.85 -21.51
CA ARG A 320 13.50 -4.98 -21.09
C ARG A 320 14.38 -4.63 -19.88
N ASN A 321 14.55 -3.36 -19.57
CA ASN A 321 15.49 -2.86 -18.58
C ASN A 321 14.82 -2.67 -17.20
N GLY A 322 13.49 -2.86 -17.09
CA GLY A 322 12.73 -2.73 -15.85
C GLY A 322 12.48 -1.28 -15.41
N SER A 323 12.79 -0.29 -16.26
CA SER A 323 12.56 1.13 -15.93
C SER A 323 11.07 1.47 -15.84
N ALA A 324 10.22 0.84 -16.68
CA ALA A 324 8.77 1.01 -16.60
C ALA A 324 8.18 0.41 -15.30
N LEU A 325 8.73 -0.72 -14.83
CA LEU A 325 8.32 -1.30 -13.55
C LEU A 325 8.74 -0.41 -12.37
N ALA A 326 9.94 0.16 -12.40
CA ALA A 326 10.42 1.10 -11.39
C ALA A 326 9.59 2.40 -11.37
N ALA A 327 9.27 2.96 -12.56
CA ALA A 327 8.36 4.10 -12.69
C ALA A 327 6.95 3.76 -12.18
N GLY A 328 6.49 2.52 -12.42
CA GLY A 328 5.23 2.02 -11.89
C GLY A 328 5.18 2.00 -10.38
N ALA A 329 6.26 1.57 -9.71
CA ALA A 329 6.33 1.60 -8.26
C ALA A 329 6.23 3.05 -7.71
N ALA A 330 6.86 4.02 -8.39
CA ALA A 330 6.72 5.44 -8.04
C ALA A 330 5.29 5.96 -8.27
N ALA A 331 4.66 5.59 -9.39
CA ALA A 331 3.27 5.95 -9.69
C ALA A 331 2.30 5.36 -8.65
N ALA A 332 2.50 4.10 -8.26
CA ALA A 332 1.75 3.46 -7.19
C ALA A 332 1.89 4.19 -5.85
N ALA A 333 3.11 4.52 -5.45
CA ALA A 333 3.38 5.23 -4.20
C ALA A 333 2.69 6.61 -4.17
N ILE A 334 2.71 7.34 -5.29
CA ILE A 334 1.98 8.61 -5.44
C ILE A 334 0.47 8.37 -5.31
N GLY A 335 -0.06 7.33 -5.98
CA GLY A 335 -1.47 6.97 -5.86
C GLY A 335 -1.90 6.67 -4.43
N VAL A 336 -1.13 5.83 -3.73
CA VAL A 336 -1.34 5.51 -2.30
C VAL A 336 -1.38 6.77 -1.44
N ALA A 337 -0.49 7.74 -1.70
CA ALA A 337 -0.42 8.97 -0.94
C ALA A 337 -1.59 9.93 -1.25
N ILE A 338 -2.02 10.02 -2.50
CA ILE A 338 -3.08 10.93 -2.93
C ILE A 338 -4.46 10.45 -2.47
N GLY A 339 -4.70 9.12 -2.46
CA GLY A 339 -6.03 8.56 -2.21
C GLY A 339 -6.70 9.03 -0.92
N PRO A 340 -6.08 8.87 0.27
CA PRO A 340 -6.67 9.35 1.51
C PRO A 340 -6.91 10.86 1.53
N GLY A 341 -6.00 11.65 0.93
CA GLY A 341 -6.14 13.09 0.81
C GLY A 341 -7.33 13.50 -0.07
N LEU A 342 -7.52 12.86 -1.23
CA LEU A 342 -8.70 13.09 -2.07
C LEU A 342 -9.99 12.73 -1.32
N ALA A 343 -10.03 11.59 -0.64
CA ALA A 343 -11.17 11.21 0.18
C ALA A 343 -11.43 12.23 1.30
N ALA A 344 -10.37 12.74 1.94
CA ALA A 344 -10.45 13.75 3.00
C ALA A 344 -11.03 15.10 2.54
N THR A 345 -10.97 15.43 1.24
CA THR A 345 -11.55 16.67 0.70
C THR A 345 -13.06 16.59 0.55
N VAL A 346 -13.66 15.41 0.52
CA VAL A 346 -15.09 15.21 0.20
C VAL A 346 -15.84 14.46 1.30
N VAL A 347 -15.13 13.94 2.29
CA VAL A 347 -15.77 13.23 3.40
C VAL A 347 -16.55 14.17 4.27
N GLU A 348 -17.76 13.77 4.62
CA GLU A 348 -18.64 14.43 5.58
C GLU A 348 -18.99 13.45 6.69
N VAL A 349 -19.16 13.93 7.89
CA VAL A 349 -19.51 13.10 9.05
C VAL A 349 -20.83 12.35 8.79
N GLY A 350 -20.75 11.01 8.82
CA GLY A 350 -21.90 10.15 8.57
C GLY A 350 -22.26 9.96 7.08
N ASN A 351 -21.61 10.66 6.15
CA ASN A 351 -21.84 10.52 4.71
C ASN A 351 -20.55 10.19 3.96
N TYR A 352 -20.34 8.91 3.66
CA TYR A 352 -19.15 8.41 2.96
C TYR A 352 -19.41 8.14 1.47
N GLN A 353 -20.63 8.38 0.96
CA GLN A 353 -20.96 8.18 -0.46
C GLN A 353 -20.04 8.96 -1.40
N PRO A 354 -19.70 10.26 -1.15
CA PRO A 354 -18.80 11.00 -2.03
C PRO A 354 -17.41 10.33 -2.15
N VAL A 355 -16.89 9.76 -1.05
CA VAL A 355 -15.60 9.03 -1.06
C VAL A 355 -15.66 7.83 -2.01
N PHE A 356 -16.72 7.01 -1.93
CA PHE A 356 -16.85 5.83 -2.79
C PHE A 356 -17.14 6.21 -4.25
N LEU A 357 -17.84 7.30 -4.50
CA LEU A 357 -18.05 7.84 -5.86
C LEU A 357 -16.73 8.31 -6.50
N ILE A 358 -15.87 9.00 -5.74
CA ILE A 358 -14.51 9.34 -6.21
C ILE A 358 -13.70 8.08 -6.49
N ALA A 359 -13.76 7.08 -5.61
CA ALA A 359 -13.06 5.83 -5.83
C ALA A 359 -13.56 5.12 -7.10
N ILE A 360 -14.87 5.11 -7.38
CA ILE A 360 -15.42 4.58 -8.64
C ILE A 360 -14.90 5.38 -9.84
N ALA A 361 -14.91 6.72 -9.77
CA ALA A 361 -14.40 7.56 -10.85
C ALA A 361 -12.91 7.28 -11.14
N LEU A 362 -12.08 7.15 -10.09
CA LEU A 362 -10.67 6.76 -10.22
C LEU A 362 -10.50 5.36 -10.82
N MET A 363 -11.34 4.38 -10.43
CA MET A 363 -11.33 3.04 -11.02
C MET A 363 -11.72 3.06 -12.51
N ILE A 364 -12.67 3.92 -12.91
CA ILE A 364 -13.01 4.12 -14.33
C ILE A 364 -11.85 4.73 -15.11
N VAL A 365 -11.14 5.70 -14.52
CA VAL A 365 -9.93 6.26 -15.13
C VAL A 365 -8.84 5.19 -15.25
N ALA A 366 -8.64 4.37 -14.22
CA ALA A 366 -7.67 3.29 -14.23
C ALA A 366 -7.95 2.27 -15.35
N ILE A 367 -9.20 1.75 -15.41
CA ILE A 367 -9.62 0.77 -16.41
C ILE A 367 -9.47 1.31 -17.82
N THR A 368 -9.88 2.57 -18.05
CA THR A 368 -9.80 3.23 -19.36
C THR A 368 -8.33 3.42 -19.76
N SER A 369 -7.49 3.85 -18.85
CA SER A 369 -6.04 4.06 -19.07
C SER A 369 -5.33 2.77 -19.44
N PHE A 370 -5.59 1.68 -18.71
CA PHE A 370 -5.03 0.36 -19.03
C PHE A 370 -5.53 -0.16 -20.38
N PHE A 371 -6.81 -0.03 -20.66
CA PHE A 371 -7.42 -0.49 -21.91
C PHE A 371 -6.80 0.23 -23.13
N VAL A 372 -6.69 1.57 -23.06
CA VAL A 372 -6.11 2.37 -24.14
C VAL A 372 -4.62 2.07 -24.30
N SER A 373 -3.87 1.93 -23.17
CA SER A 373 -2.45 1.57 -23.19
C SER A 373 -2.21 0.26 -23.95
N ILE A 374 -2.97 -0.78 -23.61
CA ILE A 374 -2.79 -2.12 -24.21
C ILE A 374 -3.21 -2.12 -25.70
N ARG A 375 -4.30 -1.43 -26.06
CA ARG A 375 -4.73 -1.31 -27.47
C ARG A 375 -3.69 -0.61 -28.33
N LYS A 376 -3.17 0.53 -27.86
CA LYS A 376 -2.11 1.27 -28.61
C LYS A 376 -0.86 0.43 -28.82
N ARG A 377 -0.48 -0.37 -27.81
CA ARG A 377 0.67 -1.28 -27.93
C ARG A 377 0.46 -2.29 -29.07
N HIS A 378 -0.71 -2.91 -29.18
CA HIS A 378 -1.01 -3.86 -30.24
C HIS A 378 -0.96 -3.20 -31.62
N SER A 379 -1.49 -1.98 -31.79
CA SER A 379 -1.44 -1.25 -33.06
C SER A 379 0.02 -0.98 -33.50
N THR A 380 0.88 -0.52 -32.59
CA THR A 380 2.29 -0.23 -32.91
C THR A 380 3.08 -1.50 -33.26
N GLN A 381 2.77 -2.65 -32.66
CA GLN A 381 3.42 -3.92 -33.01
C GLN A 381 3.03 -4.44 -34.41
N VAL A 382 1.79 -4.20 -34.83
CA VAL A 382 1.31 -4.58 -36.19
C VAL A 382 1.96 -3.71 -37.26
N GLU A 383 2.13 -2.40 -37.02
CA GLU A 383 2.79 -1.48 -37.94
C GLU A 383 4.28 -1.76 -38.16
N VAL A 384 4.98 -2.31 -37.17
CA VAL A 384 6.40 -2.67 -37.27
C VAL A 384 6.62 -4.01 -37.99
N THR A 385 5.58 -4.84 -38.09
CA THR A 385 5.66 -6.18 -38.68
C THR A 385 5.22 -6.19 -40.16
N LEU A 386 4.63 -5.10 -40.66
CA LEU A 386 4.29 -4.83 -42.07
C LEU A 386 5.37 -3.99 -42.74
#